data_d04cfbc98fe16e73d0c58e9b66166c0b
#
_entry.id   d04cfbc98fe16e73d0c58e9b66166c0b
#
_cell.length_a   1.000
_cell.length_b   1.000
_cell.length_c   1.000
_cell.angle_alpha   90.00
_cell.angle_beta   90.00
_cell.angle_gamma   90.00
#
_symmetry.space_group_name_H-M   'P 1'
#
loop_
_entity.id
_entity.type
_entity.pdbx_description
1 polymer ?
#
loop_
_entity_poly.entity_id
_entity_poly.type
_entity_poly.pdbx_seq_one_letter_code
_entity_poly.pdbx_strand_id
1 'polypeptide(L)'
;MRKLAILLMALLVMLVLASGVALAADFIGTSGDDTLVGTNGDDYLKGRAGDDILDARDGDDTIEGGRDDDKIYPGEGADEVYAGAGDDLIYARDTDSFDYIDCGGGFDQVETIHRDDVTLSNCERALGPRRGDIPE
;
A
#
# COMPACT_ATOMS: atom_id res chain seq x y z
N MET A 1 35.08 7.24 -22.88
CA MET A 1 33.83 6.50 -23.03
C MET A 1 33.14 6.19 -21.70
N ARG A 2 33.78 5.59 -20.70
CA ARG A 2 33.12 5.29 -19.40
C ARG A 2 32.55 6.52 -18.67
N LYS A 3 33.28 7.65 -18.65
CA LYS A 3 32.79 8.89 -17.99
C LYS A 3 31.59 9.51 -18.68
N LEU A 4 31.50 9.41 -20.01
CA LEU A 4 30.39 9.92 -20.79
C LEU A 4 29.13 9.07 -20.55
N ALA A 5 29.27 7.73 -20.44
CA ALA A 5 28.15 6.84 -20.16
C ALA A 5 27.57 7.08 -18.74
N ILE A 6 28.42 7.33 -17.74
CA ILE A 6 28.00 7.65 -16.36
C ILE A 6 27.25 9.00 -16.33
N LEU A 7 27.76 10.00 -17.08
CA LEU A 7 27.11 11.31 -17.15
C LEU A 7 25.73 11.23 -17.87
N LEU A 8 25.62 10.43 -18.92
CA LEU A 8 24.36 10.18 -19.62
C LEU A 8 23.34 9.43 -18.76
N MET A 9 23.78 8.43 -17.97
CA MET A 9 22.90 7.75 -17.01
C MET A 9 22.43 8.69 -15.90
N ALA A 10 23.33 9.50 -15.33
CA ALA A 10 22.96 10.48 -14.31
C ALA A 10 21.98 11.53 -14.84
N LEU A 11 22.14 11.97 -16.11
CA LEU A 11 21.25 12.91 -16.76
C LEU A 11 19.88 12.27 -17.04
N LEU A 12 19.84 10.98 -17.42
CA LEU A 12 18.59 10.24 -17.66
C LEU A 12 17.81 10.07 -16.35
N VAL A 13 18.47 9.71 -15.25
CA VAL A 13 17.87 9.61 -13.93
C VAL A 13 17.34 10.97 -13.45
N MET A 14 18.12 12.05 -13.65
CA MET A 14 17.63 13.41 -13.33
C MET A 14 16.44 13.84 -14.21
N LEU A 15 16.40 13.42 -15.46
CA LEU A 15 15.29 13.76 -16.36
C LEU A 15 14.01 13.03 -15.96
N VAL A 16 14.11 11.77 -15.53
CA VAL A 16 12.95 11.00 -15.01
C VAL A 16 12.43 11.62 -13.71
N LEU A 17 13.30 12.00 -12.79
CA LEU A 17 12.92 12.68 -11.55
C LEU A 17 12.31 14.08 -11.81
N ALA A 18 12.74 14.77 -12.86
CA ALA A 18 12.20 16.09 -13.25
C ALA A 18 10.87 15.99 -14.00
N SER A 19 10.55 14.86 -14.61
CA SER A 19 9.29 14.65 -15.35
C SER A 19 8.12 14.27 -14.45
N GLY A 20 8.36 14.06 -13.15
CA GLY A 20 7.31 13.64 -12.21
C GLY A 20 6.70 12.28 -12.53
N VAL A 21 7.36 11.46 -13.35
CA VAL A 21 6.94 10.09 -13.58
C VAL A 21 7.22 9.29 -12.31
N ALA A 22 6.17 8.88 -11.65
CA ALA A 22 6.26 7.90 -10.57
C ALA A 22 6.80 6.59 -11.17
N LEU A 23 7.77 6.00 -10.53
CA LEU A 23 8.36 4.72 -10.94
C LEU A 23 7.88 3.67 -9.95
N ALA A 24 7.36 2.58 -10.48
CA ALA A 24 7.09 1.38 -9.72
C ALA A 24 8.37 0.88 -9.02
N ALA A 25 8.26 0.50 -7.76
CA ALA A 25 9.38 0.03 -6.97
C ALA A 25 8.99 -1.14 -6.06
N ASP A 26 9.97 -2.00 -5.74
CA ASP A 26 9.80 -3.10 -4.80
C ASP A 26 10.42 -2.74 -3.45
N PHE A 27 9.62 -2.78 -2.39
CA PHE A 27 10.03 -2.55 -1.01
C PHE A 27 9.85 -3.83 -0.21
N ILE A 28 10.95 -4.45 0.20
CA ILE A 28 10.91 -5.74 0.88
C ILE A 28 11.58 -5.63 2.24
N GLY A 29 10.80 -5.88 3.28
CA GLY A 29 11.23 -5.90 4.67
C GLY A 29 12.03 -7.15 5.06
N THR A 30 12.26 -7.30 6.32
CA THR A 30 13.10 -8.33 6.93
C THR A 30 12.25 -9.39 7.67
N SER A 31 12.68 -9.85 8.81
CA SER A 31 11.92 -10.71 9.73
C SER A 31 11.72 -10.05 11.09
N GLY A 32 11.75 -8.77 11.17
CA GLY A 32 11.50 -7.95 12.34
C GLY A 32 10.80 -6.68 11.91
N ASP A 33 10.29 -5.93 12.86
CA ASP A 33 9.47 -4.74 12.64
C ASP A 33 10.12 -3.73 11.69
N ASP A 34 9.51 -3.55 10.53
CA ASP A 34 9.99 -2.67 9.47
C ASP A 34 9.03 -1.49 9.24
N THR A 35 9.53 -0.44 8.62
CA THR A 35 8.72 0.63 8.08
C THR A 35 9.05 0.80 6.60
N LEU A 36 8.10 0.40 5.75
CA LEU A 36 8.22 0.49 4.30
C LEU A 36 7.35 1.64 3.80
N VAL A 37 7.93 2.49 2.96
CA VAL A 37 7.24 3.64 2.38
C VAL A 37 7.46 3.63 0.88
N GLY A 38 6.37 3.53 0.14
CA GLY A 38 6.33 3.53 -1.32
C GLY A 38 6.58 4.90 -1.95
N THR A 39 6.30 4.98 -3.23
CA THR A 39 6.45 6.17 -4.06
C THR A 39 5.08 6.77 -4.42
N ASN A 40 4.90 7.38 -5.57
CA ASN A 40 3.63 7.79 -6.12
C ASN A 40 3.36 7.03 -7.44
N GLY A 41 3.76 5.79 -7.53
CA GLY A 41 3.55 4.94 -8.68
C GLY A 41 3.34 3.51 -8.23
N ASP A 42 2.84 2.67 -9.08
CA ASP A 42 2.42 1.31 -8.79
C ASP A 42 3.54 0.49 -8.15
N ASP A 43 3.51 0.31 -6.83
CA ASP A 43 4.57 -0.28 -6.04
C ASP A 43 4.22 -1.71 -5.54
N TYR A 44 5.24 -2.44 -5.14
CA TYR A 44 5.11 -3.70 -4.43
C TYR A 44 5.76 -3.61 -3.06
N LEU A 45 4.96 -3.69 -1.99
CA LEU A 45 5.43 -3.68 -0.61
C LEU A 45 5.25 -5.05 0.03
N LYS A 46 6.27 -5.54 0.74
CA LYS A 46 6.22 -6.82 1.46
C LYS A 46 6.93 -6.73 2.81
N GLY A 47 6.15 -6.79 3.90
CA GLY A 47 6.66 -6.76 5.28
C GLY A 47 7.42 -8.03 5.64
N ARG A 48 6.82 -9.19 5.53
CA ARG A 48 7.26 -10.56 5.83
C ARG A 48 6.90 -11.03 7.23
N ALA A 49 7.62 -10.65 8.28
CA ALA A 49 7.37 -11.04 9.66
C ALA A 49 7.85 -9.94 10.60
N GLY A 50 7.18 -9.78 11.72
CA GLY A 50 7.31 -8.66 12.64
C GLY A 50 6.12 -7.71 12.46
N ASP A 51 5.93 -6.82 13.41
CA ASP A 51 4.85 -5.83 13.38
C ASP A 51 5.27 -4.67 12.45
N ASP A 52 4.84 -4.73 11.19
CA ASP A 52 5.31 -3.84 10.15
C ASP A 52 4.39 -2.63 9.94
N ILE A 53 4.95 -1.54 9.42
CA ILE A 53 4.20 -0.38 8.92
C ILE A 53 4.46 -0.25 7.43
N LEU A 54 3.39 -0.42 6.61
CA LEU A 54 3.46 -0.32 5.17
C LEU A 54 2.62 0.85 4.68
N ASP A 55 3.24 1.83 4.03
CA ASP A 55 2.62 3.04 3.48
C ASP A 55 2.93 3.09 1.98
N ALA A 56 1.95 2.71 1.14
CA ALA A 56 2.18 2.62 -0.30
C ALA A 56 2.05 3.97 -1.01
N ARG A 57 1.20 4.87 -0.56
CA ARG A 57 0.95 6.26 -1.00
C ARG A 57 -0.01 6.37 -2.17
N ASP A 58 0.45 6.86 -3.36
CA ASP A 58 -0.37 7.00 -4.56
C ASP A 58 0.09 5.93 -5.57
N GLY A 59 -0.82 5.37 -6.33
CA GLY A 59 -0.55 4.35 -7.34
C GLY A 59 -1.47 3.15 -7.18
N ASP A 60 -1.52 2.27 -8.16
CA ASP A 60 -2.23 1.00 -8.05
C ASP A 60 -1.25 -0.03 -7.46
N ASP A 61 -1.26 -0.16 -6.12
CA ASP A 61 -0.23 -0.86 -5.37
C ASP A 61 -0.58 -2.31 -5.02
N THR A 62 0.45 -3.13 -4.80
CA THR A 62 0.30 -4.48 -4.23
C THR A 62 1.04 -4.57 -2.90
N ILE A 63 0.32 -4.92 -1.83
CA ILE A 63 0.84 -4.88 -0.47
C ILE A 63 0.64 -6.25 0.19
N GLU A 64 1.73 -6.85 0.67
CA GLU A 64 1.72 -8.05 1.50
C GLU A 64 2.27 -7.71 2.91
N GLY A 65 1.44 -7.71 3.95
CA GLY A 65 1.88 -7.55 5.34
C GLY A 65 2.74 -8.73 5.76
N GLY A 66 2.13 -9.85 6.04
CA GLY A 66 2.86 -11.08 6.22
C GLY A 66 2.49 -11.85 7.47
N ARG A 67 3.30 -11.85 8.51
CA ARG A 67 3.03 -12.45 9.81
C ARG A 67 3.17 -11.38 10.87
N ASP A 68 2.47 -11.61 12.00
CA ASP A 68 2.41 -10.71 13.14
C ASP A 68 1.54 -9.48 12.83
N ASP A 69 1.38 -8.53 13.73
CA ASP A 69 0.33 -7.52 13.65
C ASP A 69 0.77 -6.31 12.81
N ASP A 70 0.26 -6.21 11.59
CA ASP A 70 0.68 -5.20 10.63
C ASP A 70 -0.23 -3.97 10.60
N LYS A 71 0.34 -2.84 10.21
CA LYS A 71 -0.35 -1.60 9.96
C LYS A 71 -0.17 -1.16 8.53
N ILE A 72 -1.27 -1.13 7.76
CA ILE A 72 -1.24 -0.96 6.31
C ILE A 72 -2.01 0.30 5.90
N TYR A 73 -1.36 1.13 5.11
CA TYR A 73 -1.91 2.31 4.45
C TYR A 73 -1.78 2.11 2.94
N PRO A 74 -2.81 1.63 2.23
CA PRO A 74 -2.75 1.47 0.78
C PRO A 74 -2.52 2.81 0.09
N GLY A 75 -3.35 3.79 0.33
CA GLY A 75 -3.20 5.13 -0.20
C GLY A 75 -4.27 5.49 -1.21
N GLU A 76 -3.89 6.23 -2.25
CA GLU A 76 -4.77 6.60 -3.35
C GLU A 76 -4.49 5.67 -4.55
N GLY A 77 -5.52 5.11 -5.15
CA GLY A 77 -5.41 4.20 -6.28
C GLY A 77 -6.15 2.90 -6.04
N ALA A 78 -6.17 2.01 -7.01
CA ALA A 78 -6.85 0.73 -6.88
C ALA A 78 -5.88 -0.34 -6.36
N ASP A 79 -5.89 -0.54 -5.05
CA ASP A 79 -4.87 -1.32 -4.35
C ASP A 79 -5.28 -2.77 -4.13
N GLU A 80 -4.29 -3.64 -4.09
CA GLU A 80 -4.42 -5.05 -3.75
C GLU A 80 -3.67 -5.36 -2.46
N VAL A 81 -4.40 -5.57 -1.36
CA VAL A 81 -3.85 -5.75 -0.01
C VAL A 81 -4.05 -7.19 0.45
N TYR A 82 -2.98 -7.82 0.88
CA TYR A 82 -2.94 -9.10 1.58
C TYR A 82 -2.29 -8.88 2.96
N ALA A 83 -3.10 -8.66 3.99
CA ALA A 83 -2.56 -8.36 5.31
C ALA A 83 -1.81 -9.56 5.89
N GLY A 84 -2.44 -10.73 5.93
CA GLY A 84 -1.69 -11.96 6.21
C GLY A 84 -2.14 -12.70 7.46
N ALA A 85 -1.29 -12.82 8.44
CA ALA A 85 -1.61 -13.51 9.68
C ALA A 85 -1.14 -12.69 10.87
N GLY A 86 -2.05 -12.28 11.70
CA GLY A 86 -1.90 -11.37 12.83
C GLY A 86 -3.19 -10.60 13.03
N ASP A 87 -3.25 -9.73 14.00
CA ASP A 87 -4.37 -8.83 14.21
C ASP A 87 -4.08 -7.49 13.49
N ASP A 88 -4.44 -7.44 12.21
CA ASP A 88 -4.01 -6.38 11.29
C ASP A 88 -4.91 -5.15 11.31
N LEU A 89 -4.34 -3.98 11.02
CA LEU A 89 -5.03 -2.71 10.94
C LEU A 89 -4.80 -2.02 9.59
N ILE A 90 -5.84 -1.96 8.75
CA ILE A 90 -5.78 -1.42 7.40
C ILE A 90 -6.57 -0.10 7.32
N TYR A 91 -5.95 0.95 6.79
CA TYR A 91 -6.52 2.29 6.60
C TYR A 91 -6.78 2.58 5.12
N ALA A 92 -7.80 1.95 4.54
CA ALA A 92 -8.26 2.19 3.16
C ALA A 92 -9.15 3.45 3.12
N ARG A 93 -8.56 4.63 3.00
CA ARG A 93 -9.23 5.92 3.14
C ARG A 93 -9.20 6.79 1.90
N ASP A 94 -9.08 6.21 0.76
CA ASP A 94 -9.23 6.91 -0.51
C ASP A 94 -10.71 7.20 -0.84
N THR A 95 -10.96 8.01 -1.86
CA THR A 95 -12.31 8.45 -2.23
C THR A 95 -12.74 8.06 -3.62
N ASP A 96 -11.81 7.67 -4.48
CA ASP A 96 -12.04 7.63 -5.93
C ASP A 96 -11.76 6.26 -6.59
N SER A 97 -11.28 5.27 -5.86
CA SER A 97 -10.87 3.96 -6.38
C SER A 97 -11.47 2.78 -5.60
N PHE A 98 -11.28 1.57 -6.12
CA PHE A 98 -11.77 0.35 -5.51
C PHE A 98 -10.61 -0.54 -5.08
N ASP A 99 -10.44 -0.70 -3.78
CA ASP A 99 -9.45 -1.59 -3.21
C ASP A 99 -9.96 -3.02 -3.09
N TYR A 100 -9.06 -3.97 -3.25
CA TYR A 100 -9.24 -5.34 -2.83
C TYR A 100 -8.41 -5.62 -1.57
N ILE A 101 -9.07 -6.04 -0.47
CA ILE A 101 -8.39 -6.33 0.79
C ILE A 101 -8.74 -7.74 1.24
N ASP A 102 -7.73 -8.59 1.32
CA ASP A 102 -7.77 -9.87 2.01
C ASP A 102 -7.03 -9.73 3.35
N CYS A 103 -7.79 -9.73 4.43
CA CYS A 103 -7.23 -9.58 5.77
C CYS A 103 -6.47 -10.83 6.24
N GLY A 104 -6.87 -12.02 5.74
CA GLY A 104 -6.18 -13.26 6.08
C GLY A 104 -6.68 -13.90 7.36
N GLY A 105 -5.85 -13.98 8.36
CA GLY A 105 -6.20 -14.67 9.61
C GLY A 105 -5.75 -13.96 10.86
N GLY A 106 -6.69 -13.67 11.74
CA GLY A 106 -6.55 -12.92 12.98
C GLY A 106 -7.83 -12.17 13.32
N PHE A 107 -7.74 -11.11 14.10
CA PHE A 107 -8.82 -10.17 14.35
C PHE A 107 -8.54 -8.83 13.68
N ASP A 108 -8.88 -8.74 12.42
CA ASP A 108 -8.49 -7.65 11.56
C ASP A 108 -9.51 -6.50 11.56
N GLN A 109 -9.01 -5.29 11.42
CA GLN A 109 -9.81 -4.08 11.33
C GLN A 109 -9.48 -3.31 10.06
N VAL A 110 -10.52 -2.99 9.26
CA VAL A 110 -10.40 -2.11 8.11
C VAL A 110 -11.13 -0.81 8.39
N GLU A 111 -10.42 0.31 8.42
CA GLU A 111 -11.01 1.64 8.43
C GLU A 111 -11.11 2.18 7.01
N THR A 112 -12.32 2.45 6.55
CA THR A 112 -12.59 3.00 5.21
C THR A 112 -13.49 4.24 5.29
N ILE A 113 -13.38 5.14 4.32
CA ILE A 113 -14.28 6.29 4.19
C ILE A 113 -15.62 5.85 3.61
N HIS A 114 -15.60 4.95 2.63
CA HIS A 114 -16.79 4.37 2.01
C HIS A 114 -16.66 2.86 1.89
N ARG A 115 -17.52 2.11 2.57
CA ARG A 115 -17.51 0.63 2.52
C ARG A 115 -17.79 0.06 1.15
N ASP A 116 -18.45 0.82 0.28
CA ASP A 116 -18.87 0.34 -1.04
C ASP A 116 -17.72 0.44 -2.08
N ASP A 117 -16.62 1.09 -1.73
CA ASP A 117 -15.44 1.26 -2.57
C ASP A 117 -14.34 0.24 -2.22
N VAL A 118 -14.59 -0.66 -1.26
CA VAL A 118 -13.64 -1.70 -0.83
C VAL A 118 -14.28 -3.08 -0.95
N THR A 119 -13.58 -4.01 -1.60
CA THR A 119 -13.93 -5.45 -1.58
C THR A 119 -13.15 -6.14 -0.48
N LEU A 120 -13.86 -6.66 0.53
CA LEU A 120 -13.26 -7.29 1.71
C LEU A 120 -13.38 -8.81 1.65
N SER A 121 -12.29 -9.49 2.00
CA SER A 121 -12.21 -10.93 2.17
C SER A 121 -11.55 -11.25 3.51
N ASN A 122 -12.12 -12.20 4.25
CA ASN A 122 -11.61 -12.69 5.54
C ASN A 122 -11.37 -11.60 6.60
N CYS A 123 -12.17 -10.52 6.60
CA CYS A 123 -12.04 -9.41 7.53
C CYS A 123 -13.14 -9.46 8.60
N GLU A 124 -12.78 -9.40 9.90
CA GLU A 124 -13.75 -9.46 11.00
C GLU A 124 -14.51 -8.15 11.17
N ARG A 125 -13.88 -7.01 10.90
CA ARG A 125 -14.48 -5.71 11.14
C ARG A 125 -14.11 -4.65 10.11
N ALA A 126 -15.10 -4.16 9.39
CA ALA A 126 -14.97 -2.96 8.58
C ALA A 126 -15.67 -1.77 9.25
N LEU A 127 -14.95 -0.67 9.41
CA LEU A 127 -15.43 0.58 9.99
C LEU A 127 -15.52 1.65 8.91
N GLY A 128 -16.69 2.25 8.77
CA GLY A 128 -16.91 3.34 7.82
C GLY A 128 -18.39 3.43 7.41
N PRO A 129 -18.88 4.59 7.00
CA PRO A 129 -20.24 4.74 6.48
C PRO A 129 -20.35 4.14 5.08
N ARG A 130 -21.54 3.76 4.68
CA ARG A 130 -21.84 3.47 3.27
C ARG A 130 -22.03 4.78 2.50
N ARG A 131 -21.80 4.74 1.19
CA ARG A 131 -21.90 5.92 0.30
C ARG A 131 -23.23 6.67 0.37
N GLY A 132 -24.31 6.04 0.83
CA GLY A 132 -25.62 6.64 1.03
C GLY A 132 -25.91 7.16 2.45
N ASP A 133 -24.99 6.96 3.38
CA ASP A 133 -25.19 7.30 4.80
C ASP A 133 -24.65 8.69 5.17
N ILE A 134 -23.95 9.36 4.24
CA ILE A 134 -23.39 10.69 4.45
C ILE A 134 -24.37 11.71 3.86
N PRO A 135 -24.92 12.65 4.66
CA PRO A 135 -25.72 13.76 4.12
C PRO A 135 -24.84 14.69 3.29
N GLU A 136 -25.32 15.06 2.08
CA GLU A 136 -24.71 16.05 1.19
C GLU A 136 -24.61 17.43 1.87
#